data_eea29768deab0e76668b18eb1f2f910e
#
_entry.id   eea29768deab0e76668b18eb1f2f910e
#
_cell.length_a   1.000
_cell.length_b   1.000
_cell.length_c   1.000
_cell.angle_alpha   90.00
_cell.angle_beta   90.00
_cell.angle_gamma   90.00
#
_symmetry.space_group_name_H-M   'P 1'
#
loop_
_entity.id
_entity.type
_entity.pdbx_description
1 polymer ?
#
loop_
_entity_poly.entity_id
_entity_poly.type
_entity_poly.pdbx_seq_one_letter_code
_entity_poly.pdbx_strand_id
1 'polypeptide(L)'
;MASPNSNNDPDYDPGHDPGHDPEQGEEKEQTLMDHLIELRDRLLHMVLAILLVFICLFAFSEDIFTIAAEPLLALMPEGTSMIATGVTSPFLVPFKLVLLLSVLLTIPYLLHQIWAFIAPGLYSHEKRMATPLLISSVVLFYCGIAFAYFVIFPILFGFFIGIAPEGVAVMTDIGQYLDFIIAIFLAFGIAFE
;
A
#
# COMPACT_ATOMS: atom_id res chain seq x y z
N MET A 1 13.23 12.59 66.10
CA MET A 1 14.17 12.35 64.97
C MET A 1 13.93 13.46 63.97
N ALA A 2 14.83 14.46 63.92
CA ALA A 2 14.68 15.61 63.07
C ALA A 2 15.14 15.25 61.62
N SER A 3 14.32 15.63 60.64
CA SER A 3 14.64 15.52 59.21
C SER A 3 15.81 16.46 58.88
N PRO A 4 16.82 16.05 58.12
CA PRO A 4 17.92 16.92 57.69
C PRO A 4 17.37 18.03 56.80
N ASN A 5 17.70 19.28 57.15
CA ASN A 5 17.37 20.49 56.41
C ASN A 5 18.20 20.53 55.11
N SER A 6 17.56 20.45 53.97
CA SER A 6 18.18 20.40 52.63
C SER A 6 18.80 21.75 52.18
N ASN A 7 18.73 22.80 53.03
CA ASN A 7 19.22 24.13 52.66
C ASN A 7 20.71 24.38 52.96
N ASN A 8 21.49 23.37 53.34
CA ASN A 8 22.93 23.48 53.61
C ASN A 8 23.82 22.64 52.66
N ASP A 9 23.32 22.30 51.51
CA ASP A 9 24.15 21.68 50.47
C ASP A 9 24.84 22.79 49.66
N PRO A 10 26.18 22.88 49.67
CA PRO A 10 26.92 23.91 48.95
C PRO A 10 26.74 23.89 47.44
N ASP A 11 26.15 22.83 46.87
CA ASP A 11 25.85 22.70 45.45
C ASP A 11 24.36 22.91 45.12
N TYR A 12 23.55 23.43 46.08
CA TYR A 12 22.15 23.74 45.83
C TYR A 12 22.00 25.00 44.97
N ASP A 13 21.71 24.84 43.69
CA ASP A 13 21.27 25.90 42.77
C ASP A 13 19.73 26.04 42.85
N PRO A 14 19.20 27.14 43.42
CA PRO A 14 17.75 27.36 43.54
C PRO A 14 17.03 27.61 42.20
N GLY A 15 17.77 27.68 41.10
CA GLY A 15 17.22 27.79 39.73
C GLY A 15 17.12 26.47 39.00
N HIS A 16 17.63 25.37 39.57
CA HIS A 16 17.57 24.05 38.94
C HIS A 16 16.26 23.34 39.34
N ASP A 17 15.25 23.43 38.49
CA ASP A 17 14.05 22.61 38.59
C ASP A 17 14.41 21.18 38.13
N PRO A 18 14.42 20.17 39.04
CA PRO A 18 14.80 18.79 38.69
C PRO A 18 13.83 18.10 37.72
N GLY A 19 12.78 18.80 37.28
CA GLY A 19 11.80 18.32 36.30
C GLY A 19 12.00 18.80 34.85
N HIS A 20 12.94 19.74 34.65
CA HIS A 20 13.13 20.36 33.34
C HIS A 20 14.60 20.35 32.92
N ASP A 21 15.10 19.16 32.57
CA ASP A 21 16.40 19.03 31.89
C ASP A 21 16.22 19.46 30.42
N PRO A 22 16.73 20.60 29.98
CA PRO A 22 16.64 21.05 28.58
C PRO A 22 17.33 20.10 27.65
N GLU A 23 18.35 19.36 28.09
CA GLU A 23 19.06 18.33 27.30
C GLU A 23 18.15 17.18 26.92
N GLN A 24 17.20 16.75 27.78
CA GLN A 24 16.23 15.68 27.43
C GLN A 24 15.18 16.13 26.40
N GLY A 25 14.89 17.41 26.31
CA GLY A 25 14.04 18.01 25.28
C GLY A 25 14.72 17.99 23.92
N GLU A 26 15.98 18.44 23.87
CA GLU A 26 16.76 18.50 22.65
C GLU A 26 17.09 17.11 22.08
N GLU A 27 17.42 16.13 22.94
CA GLU A 27 17.64 14.73 22.50
C GLU A 27 16.38 14.09 21.92
N LYS A 28 15.21 14.36 22.49
CA LYS A 28 13.93 13.84 21.95
C LYS A 28 13.57 14.51 20.63
N GLU A 29 13.78 15.80 20.49
CA GLU A 29 13.52 16.53 19.24
C GLU A 29 14.47 16.07 18.13
N GLN A 30 15.76 15.87 18.41
CA GLN A 30 16.74 15.35 17.46
C GLN A 30 16.35 13.93 17.01
N THR A 31 15.96 13.06 17.94
CA THR A 31 15.52 11.69 17.63
C THR A 31 14.27 11.67 16.74
N LEU A 32 13.30 12.56 16.96
CA LEU A 32 12.11 12.70 16.15
C LEU A 32 12.45 13.22 14.73
N MET A 33 13.34 14.21 14.64
CA MET A 33 13.76 14.76 13.36
C MET A 33 14.50 13.72 12.52
N ASP A 34 15.40 12.94 13.13
CA ASP A 34 16.11 11.85 12.44
C ASP A 34 15.15 10.79 11.93
N HIS A 35 14.13 10.43 12.71
CA HIS A 35 13.10 9.48 12.32
C HIS A 35 12.24 9.98 11.14
N LEU A 36 11.90 11.28 11.14
CA LEU A 36 11.18 11.90 10.02
C LEU A 36 12.02 11.96 8.74
N ILE A 37 13.32 12.22 8.86
CA ILE A 37 14.25 12.20 7.71
C ILE A 37 14.35 10.79 7.16
N GLU A 38 14.46 9.76 8.01
CA GLU A 38 14.45 8.36 7.59
C GLU A 38 13.16 7.99 6.87
N LEU A 39 12.00 8.39 7.40
CA LEU A 39 10.69 8.16 6.77
C LEU A 39 10.63 8.78 5.37
N ARG A 40 11.06 10.04 5.23
CA ARG A 40 11.11 10.72 3.94
C ARG A 40 11.97 9.97 2.93
N ASP A 41 13.17 9.57 3.34
CA ASP A 41 14.12 8.90 2.45
C ASP A 41 13.60 7.52 2.01
N ARG A 42 12.98 6.76 2.92
CA ARG A 42 12.32 5.50 2.59
C ARG A 42 11.15 5.69 1.64
N LEU A 43 10.31 6.72 1.89
CA LEU A 43 9.19 7.04 1.01
C LEU A 43 9.66 7.39 -0.40
N LEU A 44 10.73 8.17 -0.54
CA LEU A 44 11.33 8.49 -1.83
C LEU A 44 11.85 7.24 -2.54
N HIS A 45 12.48 6.30 -1.83
CA HIS A 45 12.92 5.04 -2.41
C HIS A 45 11.74 4.17 -2.87
N MET A 46 10.63 4.13 -2.10
CA MET A 46 9.41 3.41 -2.49
C MET A 46 8.80 4.00 -3.77
N VAL A 47 8.65 5.33 -3.84
CA VAL A 47 8.13 6.02 -5.03
C VAL A 47 9.04 5.79 -6.25
N LEU A 48 10.34 5.88 -6.05
CA LEU A 48 11.32 5.65 -7.13
C LEU A 48 11.26 4.22 -7.66
N ALA A 49 11.09 3.23 -6.78
CA ALA A 49 10.94 1.83 -7.16
C ALA A 49 9.67 1.61 -7.99
N ILE A 50 8.52 2.16 -7.55
CA ILE A 50 7.27 2.10 -8.32
C ILE A 50 7.44 2.76 -9.69
N LEU A 51 8.06 3.94 -9.75
CA LEU A 51 8.28 4.66 -10.99
C LEU A 51 9.17 3.88 -11.96
N LEU A 52 10.23 3.25 -11.45
CA LEU A 52 11.13 2.44 -12.28
C LEU A 52 10.38 1.25 -12.88
N VAL A 53 9.62 0.50 -12.07
CA VAL A 53 8.81 -0.63 -12.55
C VAL A 53 7.74 -0.14 -13.52
N PHE A 54 7.11 1.00 -13.24
CA PHE A 54 6.12 1.61 -14.13
C PHE A 54 6.70 1.91 -15.52
N ILE A 55 7.87 2.55 -15.59
CA ILE A 55 8.52 2.88 -16.86
C ILE A 55 8.85 1.59 -17.65
N CYS A 56 9.34 0.55 -16.96
CA CYS A 56 9.63 -0.74 -17.59
C CYS A 56 8.38 -1.41 -18.15
N LEU A 57 7.26 -1.36 -17.42
CA LEU A 57 6.01 -2.01 -17.83
C LEU A 57 5.22 -1.19 -18.84
N PHE A 58 5.43 0.11 -18.90
CA PHE A 58 4.66 0.99 -19.77
C PHE A 58 4.81 0.64 -21.27
N ALA A 59 5.98 0.10 -21.66
CA ALA A 59 6.21 -0.40 -23.01
C ALA A 59 5.29 -1.56 -23.41
N PHE A 60 4.73 -2.29 -22.44
CA PHE A 60 3.84 -3.45 -22.62
C PHE A 60 2.39 -3.14 -22.24
N SER A 61 2.00 -1.87 -22.19
CA SER A 61 0.70 -1.42 -21.68
C SER A 61 -0.49 -2.02 -22.44
N GLU A 62 -0.38 -2.23 -23.76
CA GLU A 62 -1.43 -2.83 -24.59
C GLU A 62 -1.61 -4.32 -24.30
N ASP A 63 -0.50 -5.06 -24.17
CA ASP A 63 -0.53 -6.49 -23.84
C ASP A 63 -1.10 -6.72 -22.45
N ILE A 64 -0.67 -5.90 -21.49
CA ILE A 64 -1.16 -5.94 -20.10
C ILE A 64 -2.66 -5.67 -20.06
N PHE A 65 -3.15 -4.68 -20.82
CA PHE A 65 -4.57 -4.38 -20.89
C PHE A 65 -5.36 -5.55 -21.49
N THR A 66 -4.88 -6.17 -22.54
CA THR A 66 -5.52 -7.32 -23.19
C THR A 66 -5.68 -8.49 -22.22
N ILE A 67 -4.62 -8.83 -21.49
CA ILE A 67 -4.63 -9.90 -20.48
C ILE A 67 -5.61 -9.56 -19.33
N ALA A 68 -5.63 -8.31 -18.88
CA ALA A 68 -6.51 -7.89 -17.79
C ALA A 68 -7.99 -7.83 -18.20
N ALA A 69 -8.28 -7.58 -19.48
CA ALA A 69 -9.65 -7.54 -20.01
C ALA A 69 -10.21 -8.94 -20.30
N GLU A 70 -9.37 -9.92 -20.55
CA GLU A 70 -9.76 -11.29 -20.94
C GLU A 70 -10.79 -11.94 -20.02
N PRO A 71 -10.66 -11.91 -18.67
CA PRO A 71 -11.63 -12.56 -17.78
C PRO A 71 -13.02 -11.91 -17.84
N LEU A 72 -13.12 -10.63 -18.12
CA LEU A 72 -14.41 -9.99 -18.33
C LEU A 72 -14.99 -10.37 -19.69
N LEU A 73 -14.19 -10.30 -20.75
CA LEU A 73 -14.64 -10.63 -22.11
C LEU A 73 -15.14 -12.07 -22.21
N ALA A 74 -14.51 -12.99 -21.46
CA ALA A 74 -14.96 -14.40 -21.40
C ALA A 74 -16.33 -14.59 -20.73
N LEU A 75 -16.77 -13.66 -19.89
CA LEU A 75 -18.07 -13.71 -19.18
C LEU A 75 -19.15 -12.91 -19.91
N MET A 76 -18.80 -12.08 -20.89
CA MET A 76 -19.75 -11.25 -21.63
C MET A 76 -20.52 -12.10 -22.68
N PRO A 77 -21.81 -11.78 -22.96
CA PRO A 77 -22.57 -12.42 -24.02
C PRO A 77 -21.91 -12.25 -25.40
N GLU A 78 -22.08 -13.23 -26.27
CA GLU A 78 -21.55 -13.17 -27.63
C GLU A 78 -22.04 -11.93 -28.39
N GLY A 79 -21.12 -11.21 -29.02
CA GLY A 79 -21.42 -9.98 -29.78
C GLY A 79 -21.45 -8.70 -28.94
N THR A 80 -21.20 -8.76 -27.65
CA THR A 80 -20.98 -7.58 -26.82
C THR A 80 -19.51 -7.19 -26.77
N SER A 81 -19.23 -5.90 -26.62
CA SER A 81 -17.87 -5.37 -26.46
C SER A 81 -17.82 -4.34 -25.36
N MET A 82 -16.63 -4.13 -24.81
CA MET A 82 -16.38 -3.00 -23.90
C MET A 82 -16.50 -1.68 -24.67
N ILE A 83 -17.00 -0.66 -24.01
CA ILE A 83 -17.11 0.70 -24.56
C ILE A 83 -16.19 1.65 -23.78
N ALA A 84 -15.70 2.67 -24.45
CA ALA A 84 -15.01 3.79 -23.84
C ALA A 84 -15.92 5.02 -23.91
N THR A 85 -16.57 5.37 -22.80
CA THR A 85 -17.48 6.53 -22.76
C THR A 85 -16.72 7.85 -22.59
N GLY A 86 -15.56 7.82 -21.97
CA GLY A 86 -14.70 9.01 -21.80
C GLY A 86 -13.73 9.18 -22.97
N VAL A 87 -13.59 10.42 -23.44
CA VAL A 87 -12.64 10.75 -24.54
C VAL A 87 -11.19 10.37 -24.20
N THR A 88 -10.81 10.46 -22.93
CA THR A 88 -9.46 10.16 -22.43
C THR A 88 -9.31 8.70 -21.99
N SER A 89 -10.39 7.93 -21.87
CA SER A 89 -10.38 6.55 -21.36
C SER A 89 -9.42 5.64 -22.12
N PRO A 90 -9.34 5.67 -23.47
CA PRO A 90 -8.41 4.79 -24.19
C PRO A 90 -6.95 4.99 -23.83
N PHE A 91 -6.56 6.17 -23.40
CA PHE A 91 -5.21 6.47 -22.92
C PHE A 91 -5.05 6.24 -21.42
N LEU A 92 -6.02 6.71 -20.60
CA LEU A 92 -5.89 6.66 -19.15
C LEU A 92 -6.06 5.25 -18.58
N VAL A 93 -6.84 4.39 -19.24
CA VAL A 93 -7.09 3.03 -18.73
C VAL A 93 -5.82 2.16 -18.78
N PRO A 94 -5.09 2.03 -19.89
CA PRO A 94 -3.81 1.35 -19.88
C PRO A 94 -2.80 1.95 -18.92
N PHE A 95 -2.74 3.28 -18.81
CA PHE A 95 -1.88 3.99 -17.87
C PHE A 95 -2.17 3.62 -16.41
N LYS A 96 -3.44 3.68 -15.99
CA LYS A 96 -3.86 3.28 -14.63
C LYS A 96 -3.57 1.82 -14.34
N LEU A 97 -3.78 0.93 -15.33
CA LEU A 97 -3.55 -0.49 -15.19
C LEU A 97 -2.07 -0.80 -14.99
N VAL A 98 -1.19 -0.19 -15.79
CA VAL A 98 0.26 -0.33 -15.62
C VAL A 98 0.72 0.23 -14.28
N LEU A 99 0.14 1.34 -13.83
CA LEU A 99 0.44 1.91 -12.52
C LEU A 99 0.03 0.94 -11.39
N LEU A 100 -1.18 0.38 -11.46
CA LEU A 100 -1.63 -0.64 -10.50
C LEU A 100 -0.65 -1.82 -10.47
N LEU A 101 -0.33 -2.39 -11.64
CA LEU A 101 0.55 -3.54 -11.73
C LEU A 101 1.96 -3.22 -11.20
N SER A 102 2.44 -2.00 -11.44
CA SER A 102 3.72 -1.52 -10.91
C SER A 102 3.72 -1.48 -9.39
N VAL A 103 2.65 -0.98 -8.78
CA VAL A 103 2.47 -1.01 -7.33
C VAL A 103 2.44 -2.46 -6.84
N LEU A 104 1.62 -3.32 -7.44
CA LEU A 104 1.49 -4.73 -7.03
C LEU A 104 2.83 -5.47 -7.08
N LEU A 105 3.59 -5.30 -8.16
CA LEU A 105 4.92 -5.94 -8.29
C LEU A 105 5.95 -5.38 -7.30
N THR A 106 5.79 -4.13 -6.87
CA THR A 106 6.71 -3.49 -5.94
C THR A 106 6.33 -3.78 -4.46
N ILE A 107 5.18 -4.38 -4.17
CA ILE A 107 4.72 -4.69 -2.80
C ILE A 107 5.78 -5.36 -1.93
N PRO A 108 6.53 -6.38 -2.37
CA PRO A 108 7.56 -7.00 -1.52
C PRO A 108 8.62 -6.00 -1.06
N TYR A 109 8.99 -5.08 -1.94
CA TYR A 109 9.94 -4.03 -1.61
C TYR A 109 9.31 -2.95 -0.71
N LEU A 110 8.05 -2.56 -0.96
CA LEU A 110 7.32 -1.61 -0.11
C LEU A 110 7.18 -2.13 1.32
N LEU A 111 6.74 -3.38 1.48
CA LEU A 111 6.63 -4.02 2.79
C LEU A 111 7.99 -4.13 3.47
N HIS A 112 9.05 -4.46 2.73
CA HIS A 112 10.41 -4.47 3.27
C HIS A 112 10.83 -3.08 3.80
N GLN A 113 10.53 -2.00 3.08
CA GLN A 113 10.85 -0.64 3.52
C GLN A 113 10.06 -0.23 4.78
N ILE A 114 8.77 -0.61 4.83
CA ILE A 114 7.91 -0.37 6.00
C ILE A 114 8.45 -1.15 7.21
N TRP A 115 8.74 -2.43 7.07
CA TRP A 115 9.30 -3.26 8.13
C TRP A 115 10.68 -2.76 8.59
N ALA A 116 11.54 -2.34 7.65
CA ALA A 116 12.84 -1.78 7.98
C ALA A 116 12.74 -0.44 8.73
N PHE A 117 11.68 0.33 8.53
CA PHE A 117 11.39 1.54 9.30
C PHE A 117 10.92 1.22 10.74
N ILE A 118 10.14 0.15 10.89
CA ILE A 118 9.62 -0.28 12.21
C ILE A 118 10.69 -1.04 13.01
N ALA A 119 11.57 -1.76 12.35
CA ALA A 119 12.58 -2.64 12.96
C ALA A 119 13.53 -1.97 13.98
N PRO A 120 13.96 -0.70 13.85
CA PRO A 120 14.79 -0.03 14.88
C PRO A 120 14.09 0.06 16.24
N GLY A 121 12.75 0.18 16.25
CA GLY A 121 11.95 0.23 17.48
C GLY A 121 11.73 -1.13 18.16
N LEU A 122 12.10 -2.24 17.53
CA LEU A 122 11.96 -3.58 18.11
C LEU A 122 13.19 -4.00 18.94
N TYR A 123 12.94 -4.70 20.05
CA TYR A 123 14.02 -5.32 20.85
C TYR A 123 14.84 -6.29 20.01
N SER A 124 16.13 -6.41 20.31
CA SER A 124 17.08 -7.23 19.53
C SER A 124 16.68 -8.70 19.39
N HIS A 125 15.86 -9.23 20.30
CA HIS A 125 15.31 -10.59 20.23
C HIS A 125 14.18 -10.73 19.20
N GLU A 126 13.43 -9.65 18.96
CA GLU A 126 12.27 -9.61 18.04
C GLU A 126 12.68 -9.38 16.58
N LYS A 127 13.87 -8.80 16.35
CA LYS A 127 14.42 -8.59 14.99
C LYS A 127 14.53 -9.87 14.18
N ARG A 128 14.74 -11.01 14.83
CA ARG A 128 14.80 -12.32 14.17
C ARG A 128 13.43 -12.77 13.64
N MET A 129 12.34 -12.28 14.22
CA MET A 129 10.97 -12.57 13.78
C MET A 129 10.50 -11.66 12.65
N ALA A 130 11.16 -10.53 12.40
CA ALA A 130 10.78 -9.58 11.36
C ALA A 130 10.84 -10.20 9.95
N THR A 131 11.86 -11.02 9.66
CA THR A 131 12.00 -11.65 8.33
C THR A 131 10.88 -12.66 8.02
N PRO A 132 10.54 -13.62 8.89
CA PRO A 132 9.41 -14.52 8.59
C PRO A 132 8.07 -13.78 8.56
N LEU A 133 7.87 -12.76 9.38
CA LEU A 133 6.68 -11.90 9.31
C LEU A 133 6.60 -11.19 7.95
N LEU A 134 7.68 -10.57 7.48
CA LEU A 134 7.72 -9.94 6.16
C LEU A 134 7.36 -10.92 5.04
N ILE A 135 7.90 -12.14 5.08
CA ILE A 135 7.61 -13.16 4.07
C ILE A 135 6.13 -13.55 4.13
N SER A 136 5.57 -13.74 5.34
CA SER A 136 4.15 -14.07 5.49
C SER A 136 3.24 -12.95 4.99
N SER A 137 3.58 -11.70 5.27
CA SER A 137 2.88 -10.51 4.78
C SER A 137 2.83 -10.48 3.25
N VAL A 138 3.97 -10.63 2.60
CA VAL A 138 4.03 -10.66 1.12
C VAL A 138 3.18 -11.81 0.55
N VAL A 139 3.29 -13.01 1.12
CA VAL A 139 2.50 -14.17 0.67
C VAL A 139 1.01 -13.92 0.87
N LEU A 140 0.63 -13.40 2.03
CA LEU A 140 -0.77 -13.16 2.38
C LEU A 140 -1.39 -12.09 1.48
N PHE A 141 -0.66 -11.02 1.18
CA PHE A 141 -1.09 -9.98 0.24
C PHE A 141 -1.38 -10.56 -1.16
N TYR A 142 -0.47 -11.37 -1.71
CA TYR A 142 -0.70 -12.00 -3.01
C TYR A 142 -1.80 -13.06 -2.98
N CYS A 143 -1.97 -13.77 -1.86
CA CYS A 143 -3.12 -14.65 -1.67
C CYS A 143 -4.44 -13.87 -1.70
N GLY A 144 -4.48 -12.67 -1.10
CA GLY A 144 -5.65 -11.78 -1.16
C GLY A 144 -5.99 -11.36 -2.60
N ILE A 145 -4.98 -10.98 -3.39
CA ILE A 145 -5.18 -10.65 -4.82
C ILE A 145 -5.63 -11.87 -5.62
N ALA A 146 -5.02 -13.03 -5.40
CA ALA A 146 -5.41 -14.26 -6.07
C ALA A 146 -6.86 -14.65 -5.71
N PHE A 147 -7.23 -14.53 -4.45
CA PHE A 147 -8.60 -14.74 -4.00
C PHE A 147 -9.59 -13.77 -4.68
N ALA A 148 -9.23 -12.50 -4.78
CA ALA A 148 -10.02 -11.50 -5.49
C ALA A 148 -10.22 -11.88 -6.97
N TYR A 149 -9.15 -12.28 -7.64
CA TYR A 149 -9.18 -12.63 -9.07
C TYR A 149 -9.94 -13.93 -9.36
N PHE A 150 -9.68 -15.01 -8.61
CA PHE A 150 -10.24 -16.31 -8.90
C PHE A 150 -11.61 -16.57 -8.27
N VAL A 151 -11.94 -15.90 -7.19
CA VAL A 151 -13.19 -16.14 -6.43
C VAL A 151 -14.14 -14.95 -6.54
N ILE A 152 -13.68 -13.77 -6.18
CA ILE A 152 -14.55 -12.59 -6.08
C ILE A 152 -15.01 -12.11 -7.45
N PHE A 153 -14.11 -12.00 -8.42
CA PHE A 153 -14.44 -11.54 -9.76
C PHE A 153 -15.50 -12.41 -10.45
N PRO A 154 -15.36 -13.72 -10.58
CA PRO A 154 -16.37 -14.55 -11.22
C PRO A 154 -17.74 -14.44 -10.54
N ILE A 155 -17.77 -14.37 -9.21
CA ILE A 155 -19.02 -14.26 -8.44
C ILE A 155 -19.69 -12.91 -8.74
N LEU A 156 -18.94 -11.80 -8.62
CA LEU A 156 -19.52 -10.47 -8.80
C LEU A 156 -19.95 -10.21 -10.23
N PHE A 157 -19.14 -10.57 -11.23
CA PHE A 157 -19.51 -10.38 -12.63
C PHE A 157 -20.63 -11.32 -13.06
N GLY A 158 -20.61 -12.57 -12.62
CA GLY A 158 -21.72 -13.50 -12.85
C GLY A 158 -23.04 -12.98 -12.27
N PHE A 159 -23.00 -12.38 -11.09
CA PHE A 159 -24.15 -11.75 -10.45
C PHE A 159 -24.63 -10.52 -11.24
N PHE A 160 -23.74 -9.59 -11.60
CA PHE A 160 -24.12 -8.36 -12.30
C PHE A 160 -24.68 -8.63 -13.70
N ILE A 161 -24.10 -9.59 -14.42
CA ILE A 161 -24.61 -9.98 -15.74
C ILE A 161 -25.95 -10.72 -15.62
N GLY A 162 -26.09 -11.60 -14.59
CA GLY A 162 -27.30 -12.40 -14.39
C GLY A 162 -28.52 -11.62 -13.88
N ILE A 163 -28.32 -10.44 -13.27
CA ILE A 163 -29.42 -9.60 -12.74
C ILE A 163 -29.94 -8.59 -13.79
N ALA A 164 -29.28 -8.46 -14.94
CA ALA A 164 -29.69 -7.56 -15.98
C ALA A 164 -31.11 -7.90 -16.47
N PRO A 165 -32.06 -6.91 -16.52
CA PRO A 165 -33.40 -7.14 -17.03
C PRO A 165 -33.40 -7.61 -18.49
N GLU A 166 -34.40 -8.43 -18.87
CA GLU A 166 -34.58 -8.83 -20.26
C GLU A 166 -34.69 -7.63 -21.20
N GLY A 167 -33.92 -7.64 -22.28
CA GLY A 167 -33.90 -6.55 -23.26
C GLY A 167 -32.93 -5.40 -22.96
N VAL A 168 -32.18 -5.44 -21.87
CA VAL A 168 -31.11 -4.49 -21.58
C VAL A 168 -29.78 -5.05 -22.01
N ALA A 169 -29.12 -4.41 -22.99
CA ALA A 169 -27.76 -4.77 -23.38
C ALA A 169 -26.77 -4.28 -22.30
N VAL A 170 -26.04 -5.20 -21.70
CA VAL A 170 -24.96 -4.87 -20.74
C VAL A 170 -23.74 -4.43 -21.54
N MET A 171 -23.45 -3.12 -21.53
CA MET A 171 -22.24 -2.54 -22.11
C MET A 171 -21.36 -2.02 -21.00
N THR A 172 -20.23 -2.68 -20.77
CA THR A 172 -19.30 -2.31 -19.68
C THR A 172 -18.33 -1.24 -20.15
N ASP A 173 -18.26 -0.11 -19.43
CA ASP A 173 -17.25 0.92 -19.68
C ASP A 173 -15.88 0.47 -19.16
N ILE A 174 -14.86 0.60 -20.01
CA ILE A 174 -13.49 0.15 -19.71
C ILE A 174 -12.88 0.89 -18.50
N GLY A 175 -13.23 2.16 -18.32
CA GLY A 175 -12.73 2.96 -17.18
C GLY A 175 -13.35 2.51 -15.86
N GLN A 176 -14.69 2.33 -15.83
CA GLN A 176 -15.39 1.86 -14.64
C GLN A 176 -14.98 0.44 -14.27
N TYR A 177 -14.80 -0.44 -15.27
CA TYR A 177 -14.29 -1.79 -15.06
C TYR A 177 -12.92 -1.75 -14.37
N LEU A 178 -11.98 -0.95 -14.88
CA LEU A 178 -10.65 -0.87 -14.30
C LEU A 178 -10.67 -0.28 -12.89
N ASP A 179 -11.45 0.79 -12.65
CA ASP A 179 -11.56 1.38 -11.32
C ASP A 179 -12.13 0.38 -10.30
N PHE A 180 -13.05 -0.49 -10.72
CA PHE A 180 -13.58 -1.59 -9.92
C PHE A 180 -12.51 -2.66 -9.63
N ILE A 181 -11.71 -3.07 -10.63
CA ILE A 181 -10.58 -3.99 -10.44
C ILE A 181 -9.59 -3.44 -9.42
N ILE A 182 -9.18 -2.18 -9.59
CA ILE A 182 -8.24 -1.52 -8.69
C ILE A 182 -8.77 -1.56 -7.25
N ALA A 183 -10.04 -1.20 -7.06
CA ALA A 183 -10.66 -1.17 -5.74
C ALA A 183 -10.67 -2.56 -5.08
N ILE A 184 -11.04 -3.61 -5.83
CA ILE A 184 -11.10 -4.97 -5.30
C ILE A 184 -9.71 -5.52 -5.00
N PHE A 185 -8.75 -5.38 -5.89
CA PHE A 185 -7.39 -5.87 -5.65
C PHE A 185 -6.74 -5.22 -4.44
N LEU A 186 -6.87 -3.90 -4.31
CA LEU A 186 -6.33 -3.20 -3.15
C LEU A 186 -7.08 -3.57 -1.87
N ALA A 187 -8.42 -3.65 -1.92
CA ALA A 187 -9.21 -4.00 -0.76
C ALA A 187 -8.88 -5.40 -0.23
N PHE A 188 -8.84 -6.41 -1.10
CA PHE A 188 -8.52 -7.78 -0.68
C PHE A 188 -7.04 -7.97 -0.38
N GLY A 189 -6.13 -7.34 -1.14
CA GLY A 189 -4.71 -7.36 -0.83
C GLY A 189 -4.42 -6.80 0.57
N ILE A 190 -5.01 -5.66 0.91
CA ILE A 190 -4.84 -5.02 2.24
C ILE A 190 -5.62 -5.78 3.33
N ALA A 191 -6.81 -6.32 3.03
CA ALA A 191 -7.62 -7.04 4.01
C ALA A 191 -7.00 -8.37 4.46
N PHE A 192 -6.18 -8.97 3.63
CA PHE A 192 -5.43 -10.19 3.96
C PHE A 192 -4.13 -9.89 4.71
N GLU A 193 -3.60 -8.67 4.64
CA GLU A 193 -2.41 -8.19 5.36
C GLU A 193 -2.70 -7.80 6.80
#